data_48ec5a9686e3d6088a1bd55b36b92f8f
#
_entry.id   48ec5a9686e3d6088a1bd55b36b92f8f
#
_cell.length_a   1.000
_cell.length_b   1.000
_cell.length_c   1.000
_cell.angle_alpha   90.00
_cell.angle_beta   90.00
_cell.angle_gamma   90.00
#
_symmetry.space_group_name_H-M   'P 1'
#
loop_
_entity.id
_entity.type
_entity.pdbx_description
1 polymer ?
#
loop_
_entity_poly.entity_id
_entity_poly.type
_entity_poly.pdbx_seq_one_letter_code
_entity_poly.pdbx_strand_id
1 'polypeptide(L)'
;MGHLLRSRLRKRPRTQERRLFRKTTKTTLLIDADVLAFEASVVAEESIHWKDELWTVHADMALAKARVVNRIVEFQEKLKTENVVLCLSDRANFRRKLNPDYKANRAKSRLPIILRQVKQWIIDELGGVLWANLEADDVISILATDKAMDEETIVVSIDKDFKSVPGIFFDYNRGEYHHPSEEEADNYHLIQTIAGDHT
;
A
#
# COMPACT_ATOMS: atom_id res chain seq x y z
N MET A 1 -69.53 -20.63 38.02
CA MET A 1 -69.07 -21.20 36.75
C MET A 1 -68.30 -20.11 35.99
N GLY A 2 -67.02 -20.10 36.11
CA GLY A 2 -66.17 -19.11 35.47
C GLY A 2 -65.04 -19.79 34.72
N HIS A 3 -64.83 -19.51 33.47
CA HIS A 3 -63.68 -20.03 32.69
C HIS A 3 -62.65 -18.95 32.47
N LEU A 4 -61.49 -19.22 33.01
CA LEU A 4 -60.24 -18.52 32.75
C LEU A 4 -59.81 -18.65 31.25
N LEU A 5 -59.59 -17.53 30.60
CA LEU A 5 -58.82 -17.48 29.36
C LEU A 5 -57.50 -16.76 29.65
N ARG A 6 -56.45 -17.57 29.84
CA ARG A 6 -55.06 -17.09 29.85
C ARG A 6 -54.60 -16.84 28.43
N SER A 7 -54.46 -15.58 28.04
CA SER A 7 -53.80 -15.20 26.80
C SER A 7 -52.30 -15.46 26.91
N ARG A 8 -51.81 -16.38 26.08
CA ARG A 8 -50.37 -16.66 25.90
C ARG A 8 -49.72 -15.49 25.15
N LEU A 9 -49.02 -14.65 25.86
CA LEU A 9 -48.07 -13.73 25.25
C LEU A 9 -46.91 -14.53 24.65
N ARG A 10 -46.90 -14.66 23.33
CA ARG A 10 -45.76 -15.19 22.56
C ARG A 10 -44.61 -14.19 22.67
N LYS A 11 -43.55 -14.55 23.40
CA LYS A 11 -42.27 -13.86 23.38
C LYS A 11 -41.71 -13.97 21.96
N ARG A 12 -41.62 -12.88 21.23
CA ARG A 12 -40.87 -12.78 19.96
C ARG A 12 -39.40 -12.93 20.26
N PRO A 13 -38.64 -13.68 19.42
CA PRO A 13 -37.22 -13.85 19.62
C PRO A 13 -36.48 -12.52 19.34
N ARG A 14 -35.65 -12.10 20.29
CA ARG A 14 -34.81 -10.88 20.31
C ARG A 14 -33.61 -10.92 19.36
N THR A 15 -33.66 -11.70 18.31
CA THR A 15 -32.45 -12.02 17.47
C THR A 15 -32.43 -11.34 16.10
N GLN A 16 -33.44 -10.50 15.76
CA GLN A 16 -33.45 -9.87 14.42
C GLN A 16 -33.12 -8.37 14.38
N GLU A 17 -33.02 -7.69 15.51
CA GLU A 17 -32.76 -6.23 15.51
C GLU A 17 -31.28 -5.84 15.56
N ARG A 18 -30.34 -6.78 15.68
CA ARG A 18 -28.91 -6.51 15.69
C ARG A 18 -28.23 -6.51 14.30
N ARG A 19 -28.99 -6.67 13.20
CA ARG A 19 -28.46 -6.69 11.83
C ARG A 19 -28.56 -5.38 11.06
N LEU A 20 -29.14 -4.32 11.64
CA LEU A 20 -29.52 -3.10 10.91
C LEU A 20 -28.53 -1.92 11.00
N PHE A 21 -27.43 -2.05 11.73
CA PHE A 21 -26.37 -1.05 11.71
C PHE A 21 -24.99 -1.74 11.65
N ARG A 22 -24.74 -2.49 10.58
CA ARG A 22 -23.37 -2.67 10.16
C ARG A 22 -22.99 -1.33 9.52
N LYS A 23 -22.30 -0.48 10.29
CA LYS A 23 -21.56 0.66 9.75
C LYS A 23 -20.77 0.08 8.60
N THR A 24 -21.04 0.46 7.37
CA THR A 24 -20.19 0.14 6.23
C THR A 24 -18.92 0.91 6.50
N THR A 25 -17.94 0.29 7.12
CA THR A 25 -16.60 0.86 7.29
C THR A 25 -16.08 1.09 5.89
N LYS A 26 -15.82 2.35 5.57
CA LYS A 26 -15.20 2.73 4.30
C LYS A 26 -13.78 2.15 4.31
N THR A 27 -13.44 1.35 3.33
CA THR A 27 -12.11 0.76 3.20
C THR A 27 -11.25 1.66 2.31
N THR A 28 -10.01 1.94 2.72
CA THR A 28 -9.06 2.76 1.96
C THR A 28 -7.79 1.97 1.68
N LEU A 29 -7.35 1.95 0.42
CA LEU A 29 -6.09 1.34 0.01
C LEU A 29 -4.95 2.32 0.23
N LEU A 30 -3.93 1.90 0.98
CA LEU A 30 -2.67 2.61 1.12
C LEU A 30 -1.65 1.95 0.21
N ILE A 31 -1.38 2.56 -0.94
CA ILE A 31 -0.55 1.96 -1.99
C ILE A 31 0.84 2.55 -1.95
N ASP A 32 1.85 1.68 -1.95
CA ASP A 32 3.24 2.03 -2.18
C ASP A 32 3.43 2.44 -3.66
N ALA A 33 3.30 3.74 -3.91
CA ALA A 33 3.39 4.29 -5.26
C ALA A 33 4.83 4.39 -5.77
N ASP A 34 5.84 4.25 -4.90
CA ASP A 34 7.23 4.14 -5.32
C ASP A 34 7.49 2.87 -6.10
N VAL A 35 6.95 1.76 -5.62
CA VAL A 35 7.04 0.47 -6.30
C VAL A 35 6.25 0.51 -7.61
N LEU A 36 5.02 1.03 -7.61
CA LEU A 36 4.24 1.17 -8.85
C LEU A 36 4.95 2.01 -9.90
N ALA A 37 5.51 3.16 -9.50
CA ALA A 37 6.25 4.02 -10.41
C ALA A 37 7.48 3.34 -10.98
N PHE A 38 8.19 2.55 -10.15
CA PHE A 38 9.35 1.79 -10.58
C PHE A 38 8.98 0.71 -11.59
N GLU A 39 8.01 -0.15 -11.27
CA GLU A 39 7.53 -1.22 -12.16
C GLU A 39 7.05 -0.66 -13.51
N ALA A 40 6.25 0.40 -13.48
CA ALA A 40 5.75 1.05 -14.70
C ALA A 40 6.88 1.64 -15.55
N SER A 41 7.87 2.24 -14.90
CA SER A 41 9.02 2.83 -15.58
C SER A 41 9.92 1.78 -16.23
N VAL A 42 10.13 0.63 -15.56
CA VAL A 42 10.91 -0.50 -16.11
C VAL A 42 10.21 -1.08 -17.34
N VAL A 43 8.91 -1.31 -17.28
CA VAL A 43 8.14 -1.87 -18.41
C VAL A 43 8.06 -0.91 -19.60
N ALA A 44 8.09 0.40 -19.35
CA ALA A 44 8.01 1.41 -20.40
C ALA A 44 9.38 1.73 -21.02
N GLU A 45 10.46 1.13 -20.51
CA GLU A 45 11.81 1.39 -20.96
C GLU A 45 12.26 0.33 -21.96
N GLU A 46 12.81 0.77 -23.09
CA GLU A 46 13.37 -0.08 -24.14
C GLU A 46 14.81 0.32 -24.40
N SER A 47 15.69 -0.69 -24.42
CA SER A 47 17.11 -0.51 -24.77
C SER A 47 17.34 -0.99 -26.19
N ILE A 48 17.89 -0.12 -27.02
CA ILE A 48 18.20 -0.41 -28.42
C ILE A 48 19.72 -0.54 -28.57
N HIS A 49 20.15 -1.69 -29.02
CA HIS A 49 21.55 -1.94 -29.34
C HIS A 49 21.85 -1.58 -30.81
N TRP A 50 22.75 -0.67 -31.00
CA TRP A 50 23.28 -0.30 -32.30
C TRP A 50 24.60 -1.03 -32.55
N LYS A 51 25.17 -0.85 -33.71
CA LYS A 51 26.53 -1.35 -34.01
C LYS A 51 27.57 -0.69 -33.09
N ASP A 52 28.72 -1.35 -32.94
CA ASP A 52 29.90 -0.82 -32.23
C ASP A 52 29.67 -0.49 -30.74
N GLU A 53 28.93 -1.38 -30.01
CA GLU A 53 28.66 -1.27 -28.59
C GLU A 53 27.86 -0.02 -28.18
N LEU A 54 27.27 0.68 -29.14
CA LEU A 54 26.39 1.83 -28.86
C LEU A 54 24.98 1.35 -28.42
N TRP A 55 24.57 1.79 -27.24
CA TRP A 55 23.24 1.57 -26.71
C TRP A 55 22.49 2.88 -26.55
N THR A 56 21.25 2.91 -26.94
CA THR A 56 20.32 3.98 -26.57
C THR A 56 19.19 3.42 -25.75
N VAL A 57 18.70 4.22 -24.81
CA VAL A 57 17.56 3.87 -23.97
C VAL A 57 16.45 4.85 -24.28
N HIS A 58 15.31 4.30 -24.61
CA HIS A 58 14.06 5.04 -24.81
C HIS A 58 13.05 4.63 -23.77
N ALA A 59 12.12 5.52 -23.40
CA ALA A 59 11.02 5.18 -22.52
C ALA A 59 9.75 5.91 -22.93
N ASP A 60 8.64 5.15 -22.96
CA ASP A 60 7.32 5.68 -23.29
C ASP A 60 6.56 6.11 -22.02
N MET A 61 6.46 7.42 -21.82
CA MET A 61 5.75 7.99 -20.69
C MET A 61 4.23 7.69 -20.71
N ALA A 62 3.63 7.57 -21.90
CA ALA A 62 2.20 7.23 -22.01
C ALA A 62 1.96 5.78 -21.57
N LEU A 63 2.85 4.87 -21.97
CA LEU A 63 2.80 3.48 -21.51
C LEU A 63 2.99 3.38 -20.00
N ALA A 64 3.96 4.10 -19.42
CA ALA A 64 4.17 4.11 -17.97
C ALA A 64 2.94 4.61 -17.22
N LYS A 65 2.33 5.72 -17.66
CA LYS A 65 1.10 6.27 -17.08
C LYS A 65 -0.05 5.27 -17.14
N ALA A 66 -0.27 4.65 -18.30
CA ALA A 66 -1.31 3.64 -18.47
C ALA A 66 -1.10 2.43 -17.54
N ARG A 67 0.16 2.00 -17.35
CA ARG A 67 0.49 0.90 -16.43
C ARG A 67 0.14 1.24 -14.98
N VAL A 68 0.49 2.43 -14.49
CA VAL A 68 0.14 2.88 -13.15
C VAL A 68 -1.37 2.89 -12.95
N VAL A 69 -2.11 3.53 -13.87
CA VAL A 69 -3.59 3.62 -13.78
C VAL A 69 -4.23 2.24 -13.80
N ASN A 70 -3.85 1.37 -14.73
CA ASN A 70 -4.39 0.02 -14.82
C ASN A 70 -4.13 -0.77 -13.54
N ARG A 71 -2.95 -0.64 -12.94
CA ARG A 71 -2.64 -1.34 -11.70
C ARG A 71 -3.48 -0.85 -10.52
N ILE A 72 -3.73 0.46 -10.43
CA ILE A 72 -4.63 1.02 -9.42
C ILE A 72 -6.05 0.48 -9.61
N VAL A 73 -6.57 0.46 -10.84
CA VAL A 73 -7.90 -0.09 -11.15
C VAL A 73 -7.99 -1.57 -10.78
N GLU A 74 -6.97 -2.37 -11.12
CA GLU A 74 -6.91 -3.80 -10.73
C GLU A 74 -7.00 -3.97 -9.21
N PHE A 75 -6.33 -3.12 -8.43
CA PHE A 75 -6.41 -3.17 -6.97
C PHE A 75 -7.81 -2.78 -6.46
N GLN A 76 -8.39 -1.72 -7.01
CA GLN A 76 -9.74 -1.27 -6.65
C GLN A 76 -10.79 -2.36 -6.90
N GLU A 77 -10.73 -3.00 -8.07
CA GLU A 77 -11.64 -4.10 -8.42
C GLU A 77 -11.44 -5.32 -7.52
N LYS A 78 -10.18 -5.73 -7.31
CA LYS A 78 -9.84 -6.90 -6.50
C LYS A 78 -10.20 -6.71 -5.03
N LEU A 79 -9.92 -5.53 -4.48
CA LEU A 79 -10.11 -5.21 -3.06
C LEU A 79 -11.47 -4.53 -2.79
N LYS A 80 -12.29 -4.34 -3.84
CA LYS A 80 -13.68 -3.83 -3.78
C LYS A 80 -13.82 -2.48 -3.07
N THR A 81 -12.93 -1.56 -3.38
CA THR A 81 -12.98 -0.19 -2.89
C THR A 81 -12.46 0.81 -3.91
N GLU A 82 -13.05 2.00 -3.94
CA GLU A 82 -12.62 3.10 -4.81
C GLU A 82 -11.64 4.07 -4.11
N ASN A 83 -11.52 3.97 -2.79
CA ASN A 83 -10.69 4.88 -2.02
C ASN A 83 -9.22 4.44 -2.06
N VAL A 84 -8.37 5.33 -2.54
CA VAL A 84 -6.93 5.06 -2.72
C VAL A 84 -6.13 6.24 -2.22
N VAL A 85 -5.05 5.96 -1.49
CA VAL A 85 -3.99 6.90 -1.14
C VAL A 85 -2.69 6.37 -1.71
N LEU A 86 -2.07 7.14 -2.61
CA LEU A 86 -0.81 6.82 -3.27
C LEU A 86 0.32 7.44 -2.48
N CYS A 87 1.12 6.67 -1.76
CA CYS A 87 2.19 7.16 -0.92
C CYS A 87 3.54 7.12 -1.65
N LEU A 88 4.30 8.21 -1.58
CA LEU A 88 5.62 8.35 -2.20
C LEU A 88 6.65 8.79 -1.18
N SER A 89 7.91 8.41 -1.43
CA SER A 89 9.05 8.81 -0.61
C SER A 89 9.55 10.19 -0.97
N ASP A 90 9.84 11.00 0.07
CA ASP A 90 10.63 12.21 -0.10
C ASP A 90 12.11 11.83 -0.37
N ARG A 91 12.72 12.51 -1.33
CA ARG A 91 14.14 12.34 -1.64
C ARG A 91 15.06 12.72 -0.48
N ALA A 92 14.63 13.68 0.32
CA ALA A 92 15.36 14.21 1.48
C ALA A 92 14.96 13.51 2.77
N ASN A 93 14.80 12.18 2.77
CA ASN A 93 14.38 11.45 3.96
C ASN A 93 15.39 11.56 5.12
N PHE A 94 14.88 11.45 6.36
CA PHE A 94 15.67 11.64 7.56
C PHE A 94 16.76 10.58 7.75
N ARG A 95 16.57 9.35 7.23
CA ARG A 95 17.56 8.25 7.35
C ARG A 95 18.89 8.62 6.71
N ARG A 96 18.87 9.33 5.57
CA ARG A 96 20.09 9.81 4.90
C ARG A 96 20.82 10.90 5.70
N LYS A 97 20.09 11.66 6.54
CA LYS A 97 20.70 12.65 7.44
C LYS A 97 21.40 11.97 8.61
N LEU A 98 20.82 10.87 9.10
CA LEU A 98 21.39 10.09 10.21
C LEU A 98 22.52 9.16 9.76
N ASN A 99 22.39 8.55 8.60
CA ASN A 99 23.39 7.66 8.02
C ASN A 99 23.58 7.99 6.53
N PRO A 100 24.69 8.65 6.13
CA PRO A 100 24.98 8.96 4.72
C PRO A 100 25.08 7.73 3.83
N ASP A 101 25.44 6.57 4.39
CA ASP A 101 25.57 5.30 3.67
C ASP A 101 24.24 4.54 3.54
N TYR A 102 23.15 5.10 4.07
CA TYR A 102 21.82 4.48 3.96
C TYR A 102 21.43 4.23 2.50
N LYS A 103 21.19 2.95 2.15
CA LYS A 103 20.89 2.49 0.78
C LYS A 103 21.97 2.85 -0.25
N ALA A 104 23.23 3.04 0.14
CA ALA A 104 24.33 3.37 -0.76
C ALA A 104 24.59 2.27 -1.81
N ASN A 105 24.29 1.00 -1.48
CA ASN A 105 24.36 -0.12 -2.41
C ASN A 105 23.43 0.07 -3.64
N ARG A 106 22.28 0.74 -3.47
CA ARG A 106 21.35 1.05 -4.56
C ARG A 106 21.88 2.10 -5.53
N ALA A 107 22.84 2.92 -5.12
CA ALA A 107 23.46 3.94 -5.98
C ALA A 107 24.24 3.34 -7.16
N LYS A 108 24.63 2.06 -7.08
CA LYS A 108 25.32 1.34 -8.15
C LYS A 108 24.39 0.82 -9.25
N SER A 109 23.09 0.77 -8.99
CA SER A 109 22.09 0.29 -9.95
C SER A 109 21.52 1.46 -10.75
N ARG A 110 21.46 1.30 -12.06
CA ARG A 110 20.81 2.26 -12.94
C ARG A 110 19.31 2.28 -12.66
N LEU A 111 18.76 3.44 -12.42
CA LEU A 111 17.32 3.63 -12.32
C LEU A 111 16.70 3.83 -13.71
N PRO A 112 15.44 3.46 -13.93
CA PRO A 112 14.71 3.77 -15.14
C PRO A 112 14.71 5.27 -15.44
N ILE A 113 14.92 5.63 -16.72
CA ILE A 113 15.17 7.02 -17.12
C ILE A 113 14.00 7.95 -16.86
N ILE A 114 12.75 7.43 -16.85
CA ILE A 114 11.52 8.22 -16.62
C ILE A 114 10.96 8.09 -15.20
N LEU A 115 11.61 7.31 -14.33
CA LEU A 115 11.07 7.06 -12.97
C LEU A 115 10.72 8.35 -12.22
N ARG A 116 11.59 9.37 -12.34
CA ARG A 116 11.36 10.65 -11.67
C ARG A 116 10.13 11.38 -12.24
N GLN A 117 9.97 11.35 -13.55
CA GLN A 117 8.83 11.97 -14.24
C GLN A 117 7.51 11.25 -13.89
N VAL A 118 7.54 9.90 -13.80
CA VAL A 118 6.38 9.11 -13.38
C VAL A 118 5.97 9.44 -11.95
N LYS A 119 6.92 9.50 -11.01
CA LYS A 119 6.64 9.91 -9.63
C LYS A 119 6.06 11.32 -9.54
N GLN A 120 6.65 12.28 -10.26
CA GLN A 120 6.13 13.64 -10.28
C GLN A 120 4.71 13.69 -10.83
N TRP A 121 4.44 12.97 -11.90
CA TRP A 121 3.10 12.88 -12.47
C TRP A 121 2.09 12.26 -11.50
N ILE A 122 2.46 11.22 -10.74
CA ILE A 122 1.59 10.65 -9.69
C ILE A 122 1.23 11.71 -8.64
N ILE A 123 2.18 12.56 -8.25
CA ILE A 123 1.94 13.64 -7.29
C ILE A 123 0.99 14.68 -7.89
N ASP A 124 1.28 15.15 -9.10
CA ASP A 124 0.63 16.32 -9.69
C ASP A 124 -0.78 15.97 -10.22
N GLU A 125 -0.96 14.79 -10.80
CA GLU A 125 -2.19 14.44 -11.54
C GLU A 125 -3.06 13.41 -10.80
N LEU A 126 -2.46 12.54 -9.97
CA LEU A 126 -3.20 11.52 -9.22
C LEU A 126 -3.35 11.85 -7.73
N GLY A 127 -2.82 12.99 -7.29
CA GLY A 127 -2.90 13.40 -5.89
C GLY A 127 -2.03 12.56 -4.95
N GLY A 128 -0.89 12.07 -5.45
CA GLY A 128 0.04 11.30 -4.63
C GLY A 128 0.52 12.06 -3.40
N VAL A 129 0.55 11.36 -2.26
CA VAL A 129 0.90 11.91 -0.95
C VAL A 129 2.39 11.75 -0.71
N LEU A 130 3.05 12.87 -0.43
CA LEU A 130 4.45 12.93 -0.07
C LEU A 130 4.61 13.73 1.22
N TRP A 131 5.17 13.14 2.27
CA TRP A 131 5.44 13.85 3.52
C TRP A 131 6.93 14.17 3.63
N ALA A 132 7.21 15.41 4.01
CA ALA A 132 8.57 15.89 4.11
C ALA A 132 9.45 15.03 5.02
N ASN A 133 10.61 14.65 4.53
CA ASN A 133 11.63 13.82 5.17
C ASN A 133 11.24 12.35 5.44
N LEU A 134 10.08 11.86 4.99
CA LEU A 134 9.64 10.47 5.18
C LEU A 134 9.76 9.67 3.88
N GLU A 135 9.93 8.36 4.02
CA GLU A 135 9.77 7.40 2.93
C GLU A 135 8.29 6.98 2.81
N ALA A 136 7.90 6.39 1.68
CA ALA A 136 6.54 5.90 1.46
C ALA A 136 6.10 4.91 2.56
N ASP A 137 7.03 4.04 2.99
CA ASP A 137 6.80 3.04 4.03
C ASP A 137 6.44 3.68 5.38
N ASP A 138 7.08 4.80 5.73
CA ASP A 138 6.77 5.56 6.94
C ASP A 138 5.36 6.15 6.87
N VAL A 139 5.03 6.78 5.75
CA VAL A 139 3.72 7.40 5.52
C VAL A 139 2.61 6.35 5.59
N ILE A 140 2.80 5.22 4.89
CA ILE A 140 1.86 4.10 4.90
C ILE A 140 1.68 3.56 6.32
N SER A 141 2.77 3.32 7.04
CA SER A 141 2.73 2.78 8.41
C SER A 141 2.00 3.71 9.37
N ILE A 142 2.24 5.02 9.28
CA ILE A 142 1.55 6.03 10.09
C ILE A 142 0.04 6.03 9.78
N LEU A 143 -0.33 6.05 8.49
CA LEU A 143 -1.73 6.07 8.09
C LEU A 143 -2.45 4.75 8.44
N ALA A 144 -1.78 3.61 8.30
CA ALA A 144 -2.34 2.31 8.63
C ALA A 144 -2.62 2.12 10.13
N THR A 145 -1.84 2.79 10.99
CA THR A 145 -1.95 2.67 12.45
C THR A 145 -2.65 3.85 13.12
N ASP A 146 -3.09 4.84 12.35
CA ASP A 146 -3.80 6.00 12.88
C ASP A 146 -5.19 5.62 13.37
N LYS A 147 -5.34 5.53 14.70
CA LYS A 147 -6.62 5.22 15.36
C LYS A 147 -7.70 6.31 15.20
N ALA A 148 -7.33 7.49 14.71
CA ALA A 148 -8.28 8.56 14.40
C ALA A 148 -8.99 8.35 13.06
N MET A 149 -8.45 7.49 12.19
CA MET A 149 -9.13 7.09 10.96
C MET A 149 -10.26 6.11 11.29
N ASP A 150 -11.53 6.56 11.19
CA ASP A 150 -12.74 5.72 11.37
C ASP A 150 -12.96 4.81 10.12
N GLU A 151 -11.90 4.43 9.44
CA GLU A 151 -11.89 3.65 8.19
C GLU A 151 -10.98 2.42 8.35
N GLU A 152 -11.35 1.33 7.70
CA GLU A 152 -10.48 0.17 7.55
C GLU A 152 -9.43 0.49 6.48
N THR A 153 -8.15 0.24 6.75
CA THR A 153 -7.08 0.44 5.79
C THR A 153 -6.51 -0.89 5.32
N ILE A 154 -6.14 -0.97 4.04
CA ILE A 154 -5.41 -2.11 3.46
C ILE A 154 -4.12 -1.57 2.86
N VAL A 155 -2.99 -2.00 3.39
CA VAL A 155 -1.68 -1.72 2.79
C VAL A 155 -1.51 -2.58 1.55
N VAL A 156 -1.10 -2.00 0.43
CA VAL A 156 -0.88 -2.67 -0.85
C VAL A 156 0.56 -2.46 -1.29
N SER A 157 1.41 -3.46 -1.15
CA SER A 157 2.82 -3.43 -1.54
C SER A 157 3.34 -4.85 -1.82
N ILE A 158 4.56 -4.95 -2.30
CA ILE A 158 5.33 -6.22 -2.41
C ILE A 158 6.37 -6.33 -1.30
N ASP A 159 6.54 -5.29 -0.50
CA ASP A 159 7.55 -5.27 0.54
C ASP A 159 7.09 -6.07 1.76
N LYS A 160 7.86 -7.14 2.07
CA LYS A 160 7.61 -8.00 3.23
C LYS A 160 7.66 -7.25 4.57
N ASP A 161 8.32 -6.09 4.61
CA ASP A 161 8.53 -5.33 5.83
C ASP A 161 7.22 -4.75 6.39
N PHE A 162 6.19 -4.64 5.57
CA PHE A 162 4.84 -4.31 6.04
C PHE A 162 4.20 -5.37 6.97
N LYS A 163 4.80 -6.55 7.11
CA LYS A 163 4.42 -7.51 8.17
C LYS A 163 4.75 -7.01 9.58
N SER A 164 5.59 -5.99 9.70
CA SER A 164 5.85 -5.28 10.96
C SER A 164 4.83 -4.17 11.27
N VAL A 165 3.82 -3.99 10.42
CA VAL A 165 2.76 -2.99 10.60
C VAL A 165 1.46 -3.74 10.92
N PRO A 166 0.82 -3.51 12.09
CA PRO A 166 -0.43 -4.17 12.42
C PRO A 166 -1.56 -3.71 11.49
N GLY A 167 -2.47 -4.64 11.15
CA GLY A 167 -3.59 -4.37 10.26
C GLY A 167 -3.65 -5.29 9.05
N ILE A 168 -4.19 -4.82 7.93
CA ILE A 168 -4.35 -5.62 6.72
C ILE A 168 -3.26 -5.23 5.73
N PHE A 169 -2.46 -6.21 5.33
CA PHE A 169 -1.46 -6.07 4.27
C PHE A 169 -1.74 -7.04 3.13
N PHE A 170 -1.84 -6.54 1.91
CA PHE A 170 -1.98 -7.31 0.69
C PHE A 170 -0.68 -7.28 -0.12
N ASP A 171 0.03 -8.42 -0.13
CA ASP A 171 1.17 -8.65 -1.03
C ASP A 171 0.63 -8.98 -2.42
N TYR A 172 0.66 -8.01 -3.32
CA TYR A 172 0.09 -8.18 -4.64
C TYR A 172 0.96 -9.03 -5.60
N ASN A 173 2.25 -9.20 -5.30
CA ASN A 173 3.12 -10.06 -6.09
C ASN A 173 2.81 -11.55 -5.84
N ARG A 174 2.51 -11.90 -4.58
CA ARG A 174 2.11 -13.26 -4.19
C ARG A 174 0.61 -13.48 -4.24
N GLY A 175 -0.17 -12.41 -4.23
CA GLY A 175 -1.62 -12.45 -4.12
C GLY A 175 -2.11 -12.85 -2.72
N GLU A 176 -1.30 -12.63 -1.70
CA GLU A 176 -1.53 -13.07 -0.32
C GLU A 176 -1.97 -11.93 0.58
N TYR A 177 -2.89 -12.25 1.51
CA TYR A 177 -3.27 -11.34 2.59
C TYR A 177 -2.56 -11.72 3.87
N HIS A 178 -2.08 -10.72 4.59
CA HIS A 178 -1.52 -10.84 5.93
C HIS A 178 -2.33 -9.96 6.88
N HIS A 179 -2.53 -10.43 8.10
CA HIS A 179 -3.29 -9.73 9.13
C HIS A 179 -2.52 -9.72 10.46
N PRO A 180 -1.30 -9.16 10.50
CA PRO A 180 -0.54 -9.14 11.73
C PRO A 180 -1.29 -8.38 12.82
N SER A 181 -1.41 -9.00 13.98
CA SER A 181 -1.80 -8.33 15.22
C SER A 181 -0.68 -7.38 15.69
N GLU A 182 -0.95 -6.51 16.66
CA GLU A 182 0.10 -5.65 17.25
C GLU A 182 1.27 -6.50 17.77
N GLU A 183 0.99 -7.61 18.47
CA GLU A 183 2.02 -8.51 19.01
C GLU A 183 2.82 -9.21 17.90
N GLU A 184 2.17 -9.68 16.85
CA GLU A 184 2.85 -10.34 15.72
C GLU A 184 3.73 -9.35 14.94
N ALA A 185 3.26 -8.13 14.74
CA ALA A 185 4.00 -7.05 14.09
C ALA A 185 5.25 -6.66 14.89
N ASP A 186 5.11 -6.49 16.21
CA ASP A 186 6.23 -6.19 17.12
C ASP A 186 7.26 -7.31 17.12
N ASN A 187 6.82 -8.57 17.19
CA ASN A 187 7.70 -9.74 17.13
C ASN A 187 8.44 -9.81 15.78
N TYR A 188 7.75 -9.53 14.67
CA TYR A 188 8.38 -9.51 13.35
C TYR A 188 9.47 -8.43 13.28
N HIS A 189 9.17 -7.23 13.76
CA HIS A 189 10.13 -6.12 13.83
C HIS A 189 11.33 -6.46 14.71
N LEU A 190 11.12 -7.09 15.85
CA LEU A 190 12.19 -7.54 16.77
C LEU A 190 13.10 -8.57 16.08
N ILE A 191 12.52 -9.55 15.38
CA ILE A 191 13.28 -10.55 14.63
C ILE A 191 14.15 -9.89 13.55
N GLN A 192 13.59 -8.96 12.76
CA GLN A 192 14.36 -8.21 11.77
C GLN A 192 15.51 -7.41 12.39
N THR A 193 15.28 -6.79 13.56
CA THR A 193 16.29 -6.02 14.27
C THR A 193 17.46 -6.90 14.75
N ILE A 194 17.18 -8.11 15.22
CA ILE A 194 18.19 -9.05 15.74
C ILE A 194 18.93 -9.77 14.61
N ALA A 195 18.17 -10.26 13.61
CA ALA A 195 18.74 -11.03 12.52
C ALA A 195 19.44 -10.18 11.43
N GLY A 196 19.16 -8.89 11.42
CA GLY A 196 19.51 -7.99 10.31
C GLY A 196 18.57 -8.16 9.13
N ASP A 197 18.46 -7.13 8.32
CA ASP A 197 17.71 -7.19 7.07
C ASP A 197 18.59 -7.85 6.00
N HIS A 198 18.25 -9.08 5.62
CA HIS A 198 18.87 -9.79 4.51
C HIS A 198 18.17 -9.36 3.21
N THR A 199 18.58 -8.23 2.66
CA THR A 199 18.22 -7.78 1.29
C THR A 199 19.30 -8.14 0.30
#